data_2a393b097156e572c7a20e75d025f98f
#
_entry.id   2a393b097156e572c7a20e75d025f98f
#
_cell.length_a   1.000
_cell.length_b   1.000
_cell.length_c   1.000
_cell.angle_alpha   90.00
_cell.angle_beta   90.00
_cell.angle_gamma   90.00
#
_symmetry.space_group_name_H-M   'P 1'
#
loop_
_entity.id
_entity.type
_entity.pdbx_description
1 polymer ?
#
loop_
_entity_poly.entity_id
_entity_poly.type
_entity_poly.pdbx_seq_one_letter_code
_entity_poly.pdbx_strand_id
1 'polypeptide(L)'
;FTSKSVIEYEKNPNYWDKDNVKIDHVKLTFYDGSDQESLIRSFSSGAYTTARLFPTSSSFDSTKKEYGDKIVYSPQEATSYYFTFNVNRQSYNKTAKTDEAQKTSTKEALLNKNFRQAINFALDRHAYSAQMNGEEGADKIIRTSLVPYDYVQVGEKTFGELAQEQLVTYGDQWKDVALTDGKDTLYN
;
A
#
# COMPACT_ATOMS: atom_id res chain seq x y z
N PHE A 1 -26.48 12.39 -9.70
CA PHE A 1 -25.49 12.53 -8.63
C PHE A 1 -26.10 13.15 -7.39
N THR A 2 -25.97 12.48 -6.27
CA THR A 2 -26.37 13.01 -4.96
C THR A 2 -25.16 12.93 -4.02
N SER A 3 -24.72 14.11 -3.53
CA SER A 3 -23.55 14.20 -2.67
C SER A 3 -23.68 13.31 -1.43
N LYS A 4 -22.61 12.60 -1.08
CA LYS A 4 -22.55 11.64 0.04
C LYS A 4 -23.67 10.57 0.00
N SER A 5 -24.16 10.23 -1.19
CA SER A 5 -25.20 9.22 -1.38
C SER A 5 -24.88 8.33 -2.57
N VAL A 6 -25.00 8.86 -3.79
CA VAL A 6 -24.88 8.04 -5.00
C VAL A 6 -24.34 8.81 -6.20
N ILE A 7 -23.55 8.11 -7.02
CA ILE A 7 -23.21 8.51 -8.39
C ILE A 7 -23.75 7.43 -9.32
N GLU A 8 -24.51 7.81 -10.30
CA GLU A 8 -25.04 6.91 -11.32
C GLU A 8 -24.53 7.32 -12.71
N TYR A 9 -24.12 6.34 -13.49
CA TYR A 9 -23.70 6.49 -14.86
C TYR A 9 -24.57 5.63 -15.75
N GLU A 10 -24.88 6.16 -16.93
CA GLU A 10 -25.55 5.44 -18.00
C GLU A 10 -24.65 5.34 -19.22
N LYS A 11 -24.82 4.26 -19.97
CA LYS A 11 -24.11 4.06 -21.24
C LYS A 11 -24.36 5.24 -22.20
N ASN A 12 -23.28 5.83 -22.73
CA ASN A 12 -23.38 6.89 -23.71
C ASN A 12 -23.71 6.31 -25.09
N PRO A 13 -24.90 6.58 -25.67
CA PRO A 13 -25.30 6.05 -26.97
C PRO A 13 -24.48 6.62 -28.14
N ASN A 14 -23.79 7.74 -27.92
CA ASN A 14 -22.95 8.40 -28.91
C ASN A 14 -21.46 8.10 -28.77
N TYR A 15 -21.09 7.18 -27.85
CA TYR A 15 -19.70 6.77 -27.73
C TYR A 15 -19.24 6.03 -28.99
N TRP A 16 -18.05 6.35 -29.48
CA TRP A 16 -17.53 5.79 -30.75
C TRP A 16 -17.41 4.25 -30.72
N ASP A 17 -17.13 3.66 -29.58
CA ASP A 17 -16.98 2.21 -29.37
C ASP A 17 -18.11 1.62 -28.50
N LYS A 18 -19.32 2.14 -28.68
CA LYS A 18 -20.51 1.77 -27.87
C LYS A 18 -20.86 0.29 -27.95
N ASP A 19 -20.56 -0.37 -29.07
CA ASP A 19 -20.92 -1.78 -29.26
C ASP A 19 -20.09 -2.73 -28.41
N ASN A 20 -18.91 -2.29 -27.99
CA ASN A 20 -18.04 -3.01 -27.03
C ASN A 20 -18.36 -2.70 -25.57
N VAL A 21 -19.13 -1.66 -25.27
CA VAL A 21 -19.59 -1.37 -23.92
C VAL A 21 -20.75 -2.31 -23.57
N LYS A 22 -20.52 -3.22 -22.61
CA LYS A 22 -21.48 -4.26 -22.21
C LYS A 22 -22.27 -3.91 -20.93
N ILE A 23 -21.86 -2.87 -20.22
CA ILE A 23 -22.48 -2.42 -18.98
C ILE A 23 -23.32 -1.17 -19.30
N ASP A 24 -24.63 -1.23 -19.10
CA ASP A 24 -25.53 -0.13 -19.39
C ASP A 24 -25.63 0.88 -18.24
N HIS A 25 -25.53 0.40 -16.98
CA HIS A 25 -25.63 1.23 -15.79
C HIS A 25 -24.53 0.90 -14.78
N VAL A 26 -23.95 1.93 -14.17
CA VAL A 26 -23.04 1.81 -13.02
C VAL A 26 -23.56 2.69 -11.90
N LYS A 27 -23.76 2.10 -10.73
CA LYS A 27 -24.18 2.79 -9.51
C LYS A 27 -23.09 2.69 -8.45
N LEU A 28 -22.52 3.83 -8.09
CA LEU A 28 -21.55 3.93 -7.02
C LEU A 28 -22.25 4.49 -5.79
N THR A 29 -22.36 3.68 -4.75
CA THR A 29 -22.96 4.08 -3.47
C THR A 29 -21.87 4.59 -2.53
N PHE A 30 -22.12 5.71 -1.88
CA PHE A 30 -21.17 6.30 -0.95
C PHE A 30 -20.97 5.38 0.27
N TYR A 31 -19.73 5.19 0.65
CA TYR A 31 -19.31 4.49 1.86
C TYR A 31 -18.43 5.44 2.70
N ASP A 32 -18.80 5.63 3.97
CA ASP A 32 -18.13 6.60 4.86
C ASP A 32 -16.93 6.02 5.62
N GLY A 33 -16.68 4.71 5.47
CA GLY A 33 -15.58 4.02 6.14
C GLY A 33 -15.92 3.48 7.54
N SER A 34 -17.14 3.68 8.05
CA SER A 34 -17.49 3.36 9.44
C SER A 34 -17.76 1.87 9.69
N ASP A 35 -18.32 1.15 8.71
CA ASP A 35 -18.72 -0.26 8.86
C ASP A 35 -18.24 -1.09 7.66
N GLN A 36 -17.06 -1.67 7.77
CA GLN A 36 -16.48 -2.53 6.73
C GLN A 36 -17.34 -3.76 6.44
N GLU A 37 -18.04 -4.27 7.45
CA GLU A 37 -18.90 -5.46 7.33
C GLU A 37 -20.15 -5.17 6.48
N SER A 38 -20.62 -3.92 6.43
CA SER A 38 -21.78 -3.54 5.61
C SER A 38 -21.55 -3.76 4.12
N LEU A 39 -20.31 -3.64 3.66
CA LEU A 39 -19.94 -3.89 2.26
C LEU A 39 -20.15 -5.36 1.89
N ILE A 40 -19.73 -6.26 2.76
CA ILE A 40 -19.85 -7.70 2.53
C ILE A 40 -21.32 -8.14 2.65
N ARG A 41 -22.07 -7.62 3.64
CA ARG A 41 -23.51 -7.88 3.74
C ARG A 41 -24.27 -7.43 2.48
N SER A 42 -23.92 -6.28 1.93
CA SER A 42 -24.53 -5.77 0.70
C SER A 42 -24.18 -6.60 -0.54
N PHE A 43 -22.95 -7.11 -0.61
CA PHE A 43 -22.55 -8.06 -1.64
C PHE A 43 -23.29 -9.40 -1.51
N SER A 44 -23.32 -9.98 -0.32
CA SER A 44 -23.99 -11.27 -0.03
C SER A 44 -25.49 -11.22 -0.29
N SER A 45 -26.15 -10.09 -0.04
CA SER A 45 -27.57 -9.89 -0.32
C SER A 45 -27.89 -9.60 -1.80
N GLY A 46 -26.86 -9.44 -2.65
CA GLY A 46 -27.01 -9.07 -4.06
C GLY A 46 -27.30 -7.58 -4.30
N ALA A 47 -27.24 -6.73 -3.26
CA ALA A 47 -27.38 -5.29 -3.42
C ALA A 47 -26.19 -4.65 -4.13
N TYR A 48 -24.99 -5.25 -3.98
CA TYR A 48 -23.79 -4.85 -4.70
C TYR A 48 -23.28 -5.97 -5.60
N THR A 49 -22.83 -5.60 -6.79
CA THR A 49 -22.17 -6.52 -7.73
C THR A 49 -20.71 -6.78 -7.34
N THR A 50 -20.09 -5.78 -6.72
CA THR A 50 -18.71 -5.85 -6.20
C THR A 50 -18.64 -5.13 -4.87
N ALA A 51 -17.81 -5.62 -3.95
CA ALA A 51 -17.53 -4.97 -2.68
C ALA A 51 -16.06 -5.11 -2.33
N ARG A 52 -15.52 -4.12 -1.60
CA ARG A 52 -14.17 -4.22 -1.07
C ARG A 52 -14.19 -5.08 0.18
N LEU A 53 -13.35 -6.12 0.19
CA LEU A 53 -13.05 -6.91 1.37
C LEU A 53 -11.78 -6.37 2.02
N PHE A 54 -11.88 -5.93 3.27
CA PHE A 54 -10.72 -5.44 4.01
C PHE A 54 -10.09 -6.59 4.80
N PRO A 55 -8.76 -6.79 4.71
CA PRO A 55 -8.08 -7.82 5.48
C PRO A 55 -8.17 -7.64 6.99
N THR A 56 -8.48 -6.43 7.45
CA THR A 56 -8.71 -6.10 8.88
C THR A 56 -10.15 -6.30 9.33
N SER A 57 -11.04 -6.69 8.43
CA SER A 57 -12.44 -6.97 8.75
C SER A 57 -12.58 -8.23 9.61
N SER A 58 -13.50 -8.23 10.57
CA SER A 58 -13.77 -9.40 11.41
C SER A 58 -14.34 -10.57 10.62
N SER A 59 -14.99 -10.32 9.48
CA SER A 59 -15.52 -11.33 8.56
C SER A 59 -14.53 -11.78 7.48
N PHE A 60 -13.28 -11.31 7.49
CA PHE A 60 -12.34 -11.58 6.40
C PHE A 60 -12.18 -13.08 6.11
N ASP A 61 -11.86 -13.87 7.13
CA ASP A 61 -11.60 -15.31 6.97
C ASP A 61 -12.85 -16.07 6.54
N SER A 62 -14.01 -15.74 7.12
CA SER A 62 -15.29 -16.36 6.75
C SER A 62 -15.70 -16.01 5.31
N THR A 63 -15.54 -14.75 4.92
CA THR A 63 -15.81 -14.29 3.56
C THR A 63 -14.85 -14.94 2.56
N LYS A 64 -13.58 -15.04 2.91
CA LYS A 64 -12.59 -15.72 2.08
C LYS A 64 -12.90 -17.20 1.89
N LYS A 65 -13.38 -17.87 2.92
CA LYS A 65 -13.81 -19.27 2.84
C LYS A 65 -15.04 -19.45 1.94
N GLU A 66 -15.97 -18.49 2.00
CA GLU A 66 -17.24 -18.55 1.23
C GLU A 66 -17.07 -18.14 -0.22
N TYR A 67 -16.28 -17.10 -0.49
CA TYR A 67 -16.15 -16.45 -1.80
C TYR A 67 -14.73 -16.48 -2.37
N GLY A 68 -13.85 -17.35 -1.89
CA GLY A 68 -12.43 -17.33 -2.23
C GLY A 68 -12.11 -17.32 -3.73
N ASP A 69 -12.88 -18.04 -4.52
CA ASP A 69 -12.79 -18.08 -5.99
C ASP A 69 -13.23 -16.78 -6.69
N LYS A 70 -13.94 -15.90 -5.97
CA LYS A 70 -14.43 -14.60 -6.46
C LYS A 70 -13.60 -13.41 -5.94
N ILE A 71 -12.66 -13.66 -5.05
CA ILE A 71 -11.79 -12.63 -4.49
C ILE A 71 -10.69 -12.31 -5.50
N VAL A 72 -10.61 -11.05 -5.88
CA VAL A 72 -9.59 -10.54 -6.80
C VAL A 72 -8.76 -9.49 -6.08
N TYR A 73 -7.45 -9.63 -6.13
CA TYR A 73 -6.53 -8.59 -5.66
C TYR A 73 -6.41 -7.48 -6.70
N SER A 74 -6.43 -6.22 -6.24
CA SER A 74 -6.16 -5.10 -7.13
C SER A 74 -4.72 -5.16 -7.67
N PRO A 75 -4.47 -4.62 -8.86
CA PRO A 75 -3.11 -4.44 -9.36
C PRO A 75 -2.29 -3.56 -8.41
N GLN A 76 -0.97 -3.67 -8.51
CA GLN A 76 -0.06 -2.81 -7.76
C GLN A 76 -0.28 -1.34 -8.15
N GLU A 77 -0.46 -0.49 -7.14
CA GLU A 77 -0.60 0.95 -7.34
C GLU A 77 0.76 1.64 -7.43
N ALA A 78 0.77 2.83 -8.05
CA ALA A 78 1.95 3.70 -8.16
C ALA A 78 2.36 4.37 -6.83
N THR A 79 1.66 4.08 -5.73
CA THR A 79 1.85 4.74 -4.45
C THR A 79 2.84 3.97 -3.58
N SER A 80 3.82 4.68 -3.03
CA SER A 80 4.75 4.16 -2.04
C SER A 80 4.59 4.91 -0.72
N TYR A 81 4.48 4.16 0.39
CA TYR A 81 4.44 4.70 1.74
C TYR A 81 5.78 4.47 2.42
N TYR A 82 6.35 5.51 2.99
CA TYR A 82 7.68 5.42 3.60
C TYR A 82 7.87 6.45 4.72
N PHE A 83 8.77 6.16 5.63
CA PHE A 83 9.23 7.09 6.64
C PHE A 83 10.46 7.84 6.13
N THR A 84 10.53 9.13 6.40
CA THR A 84 11.72 9.93 6.14
C THR A 84 12.25 10.58 7.42
N PHE A 85 13.54 10.78 7.46
CA PHE A 85 14.18 11.59 8.49
C PHE A 85 14.33 13.02 8.00
N ASN A 86 13.84 13.99 8.77
CA ASN A 86 14.09 15.41 8.46
C ASN A 86 15.53 15.78 8.83
N VAL A 87 16.46 15.51 7.92
CA VAL A 87 17.89 15.79 8.10
C VAL A 87 18.25 17.26 7.95
N ASN A 88 17.32 18.10 7.47
CA ASN A 88 17.49 19.54 7.34
C ASN A 88 16.43 20.32 8.14
N ARG A 89 16.29 19.95 9.40
CA ARG A 89 15.26 20.56 10.26
C ARG A 89 15.59 22.02 10.57
N GLN A 90 14.68 22.93 10.21
CA GLN A 90 14.83 24.36 10.38
C GLN A 90 14.08 24.91 11.60
N SER A 91 13.08 24.21 12.14
CA SER A 91 12.25 24.68 13.22
C SER A 91 11.82 23.57 14.16
N TYR A 92 11.70 23.90 15.44
CA TYR A 92 11.19 23.04 16.50
C TYR A 92 9.87 23.52 17.10
N ASN A 93 9.21 24.52 16.48
CA ASN A 93 8.03 25.21 17.02
C ASN A 93 6.84 24.28 17.31
N LYS A 94 6.79 23.10 16.72
CA LYS A 94 5.73 22.09 16.92
C LYS A 94 6.21 20.89 17.74
N THR A 95 7.24 21.06 18.56
CA THR A 95 7.80 20.00 19.40
C THR A 95 7.90 20.48 20.85
N ALA A 96 8.01 19.53 21.79
CA ALA A 96 8.28 19.81 23.19
C ALA A 96 9.75 20.19 23.49
N LYS A 97 10.61 20.30 22.47
CA LYS A 97 12.03 20.65 22.63
C LYS A 97 12.20 22.16 22.72
N THR A 98 12.38 22.64 23.92
CA THR A 98 12.46 24.09 24.22
C THR A 98 13.88 24.59 24.38
N ASP A 99 14.80 23.74 24.88
CA ASP A 99 16.17 24.16 25.08
C ASP A 99 17.09 23.85 23.89
N GLU A 100 18.14 24.64 23.71
CA GLU A 100 19.04 24.53 22.57
C GLU A 100 19.89 23.26 22.59
N ALA A 101 20.21 22.71 23.76
CA ALA A 101 20.95 21.46 23.85
C ALA A 101 20.13 20.29 23.31
N GLN A 102 18.85 20.20 23.63
CA GLN A 102 17.93 19.20 23.08
C GLN A 102 17.75 19.32 21.56
N LYS A 103 17.65 20.56 21.04
CA LYS A 103 17.54 20.82 19.61
C LYS A 103 18.81 20.37 18.88
N THR A 104 19.98 20.73 19.40
CA THR A 104 21.28 20.35 18.85
C THR A 104 21.46 18.84 18.85
N SER A 105 21.28 18.18 20.00
CA SER A 105 21.38 16.71 20.10
C SER A 105 20.45 15.98 19.15
N THR A 106 19.21 16.49 18.96
CA THR A 106 18.26 15.92 18.01
C THR A 106 18.76 16.05 16.57
N LYS A 107 19.30 17.22 16.20
CA LYS A 107 19.86 17.45 14.86
C LYS A 107 21.06 16.53 14.60
N GLU A 108 21.97 16.43 15.55
CA GLU A 108 23.15 15.55 15.45
C GLU A 108 22.76 14.08 15.33
N ALA A 109 21.79 13.61 16.13
CA ALA A 109 21.25 12.26 16.02
C ALA A 109 20.66 11.98 14.64
N LEU A 110 19.82 12.89 14.12
CA LEU A 110 19.21 12.74 12.79
C LEU A 110 20.24 12.77 11.66
N LEU A 111 21.34 13.49 11.80
CA LEU A 111 22.45 13.51 10.84
C LEU A 111 23.36 12.28 10.94
N ASN A 112 23.34 11.58 12.07
CA ASN A 112 24.13 10.37 12.27
C ASN A 112 23.54 9.20 11.47
N LYS A 113 24.31 8.66 10.53
CA LYS A 113 23.90 7.51 9.70
C LYS A 113 23.55 6.28 10.55
N ASN A 114 24.38 5.94 11.54
CA ASN A 114 24.17 4.77 12.37
C ASN A 114 22.90 4.87 13.21
N PHE A 115 22.56 6.08 13.69
CA PHE A 115 21.30 6.30 14.40
C PHE A 115 20.09 6.05 13.50
N ARG A 116 20.11 6.56 12.26
CA ARG A 116 19.02 6.31 11.30
C ARG A 116 18.91 4.83 10.93
N GLN A 117 20.05 4.15 10.75
CA GLN A 117 20.07 2.71 10.50
C GLN A 117 19.52 1.90 11.68
N ALA A 118 19.89 2.27 12.91
CA ALA A 118 19.38 1.61 14.11
C ALA A 118 17.85 1.70 14.22
N ILE A 119 17.25 2.88 13.91
CA ILE A 119 15.79 3.03 13.87
C ILE A 119 15.20 2.13 12.76
N ASN A 120 15.84 2.09 11.60
CA ASN A 120 15.37 1.30 10.47
C ASN A 120 15.37 -0.21 10.77
N PHE A 121 16.41 -0.71 11.47
CA PHE A 121 16.48 -2.11 11.91
C PHE A 121 15.53 -2.44 13.07
N ALA A 122 15.21 -1.45 13.91
CA ALA A 122 14.28 -1.63 15.03
C ALA A 122 12.81 -1.60 14.61
N LEU A 123 12.51 -1.15 13.40
CA LEU A 123 11.13 -1.07 12.90
C LEU A 123 10.66 -2.45 12.43
N ASP A 124 9.70 -3.01 13.16
CA ASP A 124 8.95 -4.18 12.71
C ASP A 124 7.97 -3.77 11.60
N ARG A 125 8.39 -3.97 10.35
CA ARG A 125 7.60 -3.60 9.16
C ARG A 125 6.39 -4.49 8.98
N HIS A 126 6.51 -5.77 9.33
CA HIS A 126 5.41 -6.71 9.26
C HIS A 126 4.30 -6.28 10.22
N ALA A 127 4.60 -6.10 11.50
CA ALA A 127 3.62 -5.67 12.49
C ALA A 127 2.99 -4.31 12.14
N TYR A 128 3.77 -3.37 11.60
CA TYR A 128 3.25 -2.10 11.13
C TYR A 128 2.31 -2.26 9.94
N SER A 129 2.69 -3.07 8.96
CA SER A 129 1.88 -3.33 7.77
C SER A 129 0.59 -4.09 8.10
N ALA A 130 0.65 -5.06 9.02
CA ALA A 130 -0.48 -5.88 9.43
C ALA A 130 -1.63 -5.05 10.02
N GLN A 131 -1.34 -3.92 10.67
CA GLN A 131 -2.38 -3.02 11.19
C GLN A 131 -3.33 -2.48 10.11
N MET A 132 -2.84 -2.32 8.88
CA MET A 132 -3.62 -1.79 7.75
C MET A 132 -4.06 -2.86 6.76
N ASN A 133 -3.27 -3.92 6.61
CA ASN A 133 -3.42 -4.90 5.55
C ASN A 133 -3.76 -6.29 6.07
N GLY A 134 -3.92 -6.46 7.39
CA GLY A 134 -4.07 -7.76 8.04
C GLY A 134 -2.80 -8.62 7.92
N GLU A 135 -2.74 -9.71 8.65
CA GLU A 135 -1.60 -10.63 8.66
C GLU A 135 -1.29 -11.18 7.25
N GLU A 136 -2.32 -11.55 6.50
CA GLU A 136 -2.15 -12.11 5.15
C GLU A 136 -1.61 -11.09 4.13
N GLY A 137 -1.98 -9.82 4.29
CA GLY A 137 -1.58 -8.74 3.39
C GLY A 137 -0.25 -8.09 3.75
N ALA A 138 0.23 -8.29 4.97
CA ALA A 138 1.37 -7.55 5.53
C ALA A 138 2.62 -7.66 4.66
N ASP A 139 3.04 -8.87 4.34
CA ASP A 139 4.27 -9.11 3.58
C ASP A 139 4.12 -8.82 2.08
N LYS A 140 2.89 -8.84 1.56
CA LYS A 140 2.64 -8.60 0.12
C LYS A 140 2.97 -7.19 -0.33
N ILE A 141 2.96 -6.22 0.60
CA ILE A 141 3.18 -4.80 0.29
C ILE A 141 4.50 -4.23 0.79
N ILE A 142 5.22 -4.97 1.64
CA ILE A 142 6.55 -4.53 2.11
C ILE A 142 7.54 -4.55 0.95
N ARG A 143 8.26 -3.44 0.77
CA ARG A 143 9.25 -3.27 -0.29
C ARG A 143 10.44 -2.49 0.22
N THR A 144 11.61 -2.78 -0.32
CA THR A 144 12.87 -2.05 -0.06
C THR A 144 13.15 -0.95 -1.08
N SER A 145 12.43 -0.95 -2.20
CA SER A 145 12.56 0.08 -3.22
C SER A 145 11.46 1.12 -3.13
N LEU A 146 11.79 2.37 -3.50
CA LEU A 146 10.82 3.46 -3.55
C LEU A 146 9.82 3.30 -4.70
N VAL A 147 10.25 2.73 -5.81
CA VAL A 147 9.39 2.43 -6.96
C VAL A 147 8.74 1.07 -6.73
N PRO A 148 7.41 0.98 -6.81
CA PRO A 148 6.72 -0.30 -6.73
C PRO A 148 7.25 -1.28 -7.79
N TYR A 149 7.47 -2.52 -7.38
CA TYR A 149 8.26 -3.50 -8.12
C TYR A 149 7.77 -3.73 -9.57
N ASP A 150 6.46 -3.95 -9.75
CA ASP A 150 5.86 -4.30 -11.04
C ASP A 150 5.24 -3.11 -11.78
N TYR A 151 5.35 -1.90 -11.22
CA TYR A 151 4.67 -0.73 -11.76
C TYR A 151 5.31 -0.18 -13.02
N VAL A 152 6.63 -0.21 -13.11
CA VAL A 152 7.39 0.25 -14.27
C VAL A 152 7.99 -0.95 -14.99
N GLN A 153 7.78 -1.00 -16.31
CA GLN A 153 8.39 -1.99 -17.18
C GLN A 153 9.37 -1.34 -18.15
N VAL A 154 10.50 -1.99 -18.37
CA VAL A 154 11.53 -1.60 -19.33
C VAL A 154 11.81 -2.80 -20.24
N GLY A 155 11.24 -2.78 -21.44
CA GLY A 155 11.22 -3.95 -22.32
C GLY A 155 10.36 -5.05 -21.71
N GLU A 156 10.92 -6.25 -21.56
CA GLU A 156 10.25 -7.42 -20.97
C GLU A 156 10.44 -7.54 -19.45
N LYS A 157 11.23 -6.66 -18.83
CA LYS A 157 11.56 -6.70 -17.40
C LYS A 157 10.84 -5.62 -16.61
N THR A 158 10.44 -5.98 -15.39
CA THR A 158 9.95 -5.01 -14.41
C THR A 158 11.10 -4.22 -13.79
N PHE A 159 10.79 -3.06 -13.21
CA PHE A 159 11.77 -2.27 -12.45
C PHE A 159 12.40 -3.09 -11.32
N GLY A 160 11.60 -3.91 -10.63
CA GLY A 160 12.08 -4.75 -9.54
C GLY A 160 13.11 -5.79 -9.99
N GLU A 161 12.89 -6.45 -11.13
CA GLU A 161 13.85 -7.39 -11.71
C GLU A 161 15.17 -6.69 -12.05
N LEU A 162 15.09 -5.51 -12.68
CA LEU A 162 16.29 -4.72 -13.00
C LEU A 162 17.01 -4.24 -11.74
N ALA A 163 16.26 -3.81 -10.71
CA ALA A 163 16.84 -3.41 -9.43
C ALA A 163 17.51 -4.59 -8.72
N GLN A 164 16.90 -5.79 -8.77
CA GLN A 164 17.46 -7.02 -8.22
C GLN A 164 18.77 -7.40 -8.93
N GLU A 165 18.78 -7.37 -10.26
CA GLU A 165 19.99 -7.63 -11.06
C GLU A 165 21.10 -6.63 -10.74
N GLN A 166 20.76 -5.35 -10.60
CA GLN A 166 21.72 -4.30 -10.28
C GLN A 166 22.26 -4.46 -8.85
N LEU A 167 21.42 -4.87 -7.89
CA LEU A 167 21.82 -5.00 -6.49
C LEU A 167 22.99 -5.96 -6.31
N VAL A 168 22.98 -7.10 -7.00
CA VAL A 168 24.04 -8.10 -6.89
C VAL A 168 25.39 -7.59 -7.41
N THR A 169 25.40 -6.55 -8.25
CA THR A 169 26.65 -5.94 -8.76
C THR A 169 27.41 -5.15 -7.69
N TYR A 170 26.78 -4.81 -6.56
CA TYR A 170 27.40 -4.08 -5.47
C TYR A 170 28.19 -4.96 -4.48
N GLY A 171 28.16 -6.26 -4.66
CA GLY A 171 28.95 -7.21 -3.89
C GLY A 171 28.19 -8.46 -3.51
N ASP A 172 28.93 -9.52 -3.15
CA ASP A 172 28.38 -10.83 -2.81
C ASP A 172 27.42 -10.82 -1.63
N GLN A 173 27.55 -9.88 -0.71
CA GLN A 173 26.64 -9.70 0.42
C GLN A 173 25.20 -9.40 0.01
N TRP A 174 24.95 -8.99 -1.23
CA TRP A 174 23.64 -8.63 -1.74
C TRP A 174 22.98 -9.72 -2.59
N LYS A 175 23.71 -10.79 -2.92
CA LYS A 175 23.22 -11.83 -3.85
C LYS A 175 21.98 -12.58 -3.36
N ASP A 176 21.85 -12.71 -2.03
CA ASP A 176 20.74 -13.43 -1.40
C ASP A 176 19.61 -12.51 -0.92
N VAL A 177 19.73 -11.20 -1.18
CA VAL A 177 18.70 -10.22 -0.83
C VAL A 177 17.59 -10.25 -1.88
N ALA A 178 16.37 -10.57 -1.45
CA ALA A 178 15.20 -10.49 -2.31
C ALA A 178 14.49 -9.14 -2.15
N LEU A 179 14.25 -8.47 -3.28
CA LEU A 179 13.46 -7.24 -3.35
C LEU A 179 12.00 -7.50 -3.76
N THR A 180 11.64 -8.76 -3.94
CA THR A 180 10.40 -9.21 -4.58
C THR A 180 9.50 -9.96 -3.61
N ASP A 181 8.24 -10.14 -4.01
CA ASP A 181 7.28 -11.06 -3.38
C ASP A 181 6.93 -10.73 -1.91
N GLY A 182 7.04 -9.48 -1.52
CA GLY A 182 6.72 -9.05 -0.17
C GLY A 182 7.72 -9.50 0.89
N LYS A 183 8.82 -10.11 0.50
CA LYS A 183 9.90 -10.51 1.41
C LYS A 183 10.94 -9.41 1.46
N ASP A 184 10.97 -8.67 2.55
CA ASP A 184 12.02 -7.70 2.84
C ASP A 184 13.16 -8.39 3.58
N THR A 185 14.06 -9.02 2.82
CA THR A 185 15.23 -9.69 3.40
C THR A 185 16.41 -8.75 3.63
N LEU A 186 16.29 -7.47 3.26
CA LEU A 186 17.36 -6.49 3.44
C LEU A 186 17.54 -6.08 4.91
N TYR A 187 16.47 -6.16 5.71
CA TYR A 187 16.43 -5.67 7.09
C TYR A 187 15.92 -6.70 8.10
N ASN A 188 15.76 -7.94 7.69
CA ASN A 188 15.40 -9.07 8.55
C ASN A 188 16.62 -9.90 8.92
#